data_89e1af539622bb015208464099ca3c02
#
_entry.id   89e1af539622bb015208464099ca3c02
#
_cell.length_a   1.000
_cell.length_b   1.000
_cell.length_c   1.000
_cell.angle_alpha   90.00
_cell.angle_beta   90.00
_cell.angle_gamma   90.00
#
_symmetry.space_group_name_H-M   'P 1'
#
loop_
_entity.id
_entity.type
_entity.pdbx_description
1 polymer ?
#
loop_
_entity_poly.entity_id
_entity_poly.type
_entity_poly.pdbx_seq_one_letter_code
_entity_poly.pdbx_strand_id
1 'polypeptide(L)'
;MNKELTAMIFDIQSYSVHDGPGCRTNVFFVGCPLQCRWCANPESWKLKKHLMFADRTCKWDQGCKACIDACPHGSITFDADGRPSVNWVICNECETIECVNSCAAGSLKQCVRILTVDDLMKILKRDFSNWGAEGGVTFSGGEPLLQHEYLDEVLQRCHQLQMQTAIETSGYARQDVFLKIFRNIDFAFIDVKNMDDELHKWGTGVSNE
;
A
#
# COMPACT_ATOMS: atom_id res chain seq x y z
N MET A 1 6.11 8.20 26.57
CA MET A 1 6.38 8.58 25.17
C MET A 1 5.25 8.02 24.34
N ASN A 2 4.36 8.84 23.79
CA ASN A 2 3.36 8.36 22.85
C ASN A 2 4.11 7.84 21.62
N LYS A 3 3.89 6.57 21.27
CA LYS A 3 4.47 5.97 20.07
C LYS A 3 3.84 6.69 18.88
N GLU A 4 4.67 7.28 18.04
CA GLU A 4 4.23 7.95 16.84
C GLU A 4 3.50 6.95 15.92
N LEU A 5 2.26 7.27 15.50
CA LEU A 5 1.49 6.40 14.63
C LEU A 5 2.07 6.44 13.22
N THR A 6 2.33 5.25 12.68
CA THR A 6 2.85 5.06 11.32
C THR A 6 2.01 4.05 10.57
N ALA A 7 1.96 4.18 9.24
CA ALA A 7 1.35 3.18 8.36
C ALA A 7 2.28 2.80 7.22
N MET A 8 2.05 1.60 6.70
CA MET A 8 2.66 1.11 5.47
C MET A 8 1.80 1.51 4.27
N ILE A 9 2.36 2.32 3.40
CA ILE A 9 1.73 2.85 2.19
C ILE A 9 2.56 2.41 1.00
N PHE A 10 1.95 1.78 -0.02
CA PHE A 10 2.71 1.37 -1.19
C PHE A 10 2.67 2.41 -2.31
N ASP A 11 1.59 3.20 -2.41
CA ASP A 11 1.51 4.27 -3.39
C ASP A 11 0.67 5.46 -2.91
N ILE A 12 0.93 6.63 -3.49
CA ILE A 12 0.10 7.84 -3.34
C ILE A 12 -0.01 8.47 -4.72
N GLN A 13 -1.22 8.53 -5.25
CA GLN A 13 -1.52 9.02 -6.58
C GLN A 13 -2.36 10.30 -6.48
N SER A 14 -1.78 11.43 -6.89
CA SER A 14 -2.49 12.69 -7.00
C SER A 14 -3.28 12.75 -8.32
N TYR A 15 -4.30 13.61 -8.38
CA TYR A 15 -5.11 13.87 -9.58
C TYR A 15 -5.97 12.70 -10.06
N SER A 16 -6.37 11.76 -9.22
CA SER A 16 -7.34 10.75 -9.60
C SER A 16 -8.74 11.34 -9.77
N VAL A 17 -9.47 10.87 -10.78
CA VAL A 17 -10.85 11.30 -11.09
C VAL A 17 -11.82 10.10 -11.14
N HIS A 18 -11.38 8.93 -10.69
CA HIS A 18 -12.16 7.69 -10.75
C HIS A 18 -12.48 7.11 -9.36
N ASP A 19 -11.92 7.67 -8.30
CA ASP A 19 -11.93 7.08 -6.97
C ASP A 19 -12.78 7.90 -5.98
N GLY A 20 -13.89 8.42 -6.47
CA GLY A 20 -14.87 9.21 -5.74
C GLY A 20 -15.20 10.55 -6.41
N PRO A 21 -16.01 11.40 -5.76
CA PRO A 21 -16.39 12.71 -6.30
C PRO A 21 -15.16 13.62 -6.48
N GLY A 22 -15.13 14.36 -7.58
CA GLY A 22 -14.14 15.37 -7.88
C GLY A 22 -12.74 14.83 -8.18
N CYS A 23 -11.73 15.69 -8.11
CA CYS A 23 -10.32 15.30 -8.22
C CYS A 23 -9.80 14.89 -6.84
N ARG A 24 -9.06 13.78 -6.75
CA ARG A 24 -8.66 13.20 -5.47
C ARG A 24 -7.19 12.83 -5.42
N THR A 25 -6.68 12.71 -4.19
CA THR A 25 -5.41 12.03 -3.93
C THR A 25 -5.72 10.67 -3.33
N ASN A 26 -5.30 9.59 -4.02
CA ASN A 26 -5.43 8.24 -3.54
C ASN A 26 -4.25 7.83 -2.71
N VAL A 27 -4.53 7.23 -1.55
CA VAL A 27 -3.53 6.68 -0.63
C VAL A 27 -3.74 5.17 -0.54
N PHE A 28 -2.78 4.40 -1.07
CA PHE A 28 -2.86 2.95 -1.16
C PHE A 28 -2.15 2.29 0.02
N PHE A 29 -2.93 1.71 0.93
CA PHE A 29 -2.45 1.00 2.10
C PHE A 29 -1.91 -0.40 1.77
N VAL A 30 -0.93 -0.86 2.55
CA VAL A 30 -0.42 -2.23 2.53
C VAL A 30 -1.14 -3.07 3.57
N GLY A 31 -1.34 -4.33 3.26
CA GLY A 31 -2.04 -5.30 4.09
C GLY A 31 -3.51 -5.46 3.65
N CYS A 32 -3.90 -6.70 3.41
CA CYS A 32 -5.29 -7.06 3.12
C CYS A 32 -5.58 -8.43 3.75
N PRO A 33 -6.68 -8.59 4.49
CA PRO A 33 -7.06 -9.90 5.01
C PRO A 33 -7.57 -10.85 3.92
N LEU A 34 -7.97 -10.31 2.76
CA LEU A 34 -8.39 -11.06 1.59
C LEU A 34 -7.20 -11.34 0.65
N GLN A 35 -7.31 -12.45 -0.10
CA GLN A 35 -6.37 -12.83 -1.17
C GLN A 35 -7.15 -13.10 -2.45
N CYS A 36 -7.86 -12.08 -2.94
CA CYS A 36 -8.74 -12.20 -4.10
C CYS A 36 -7.98 -12.69 -5.33
N ARG A 37 -8.49 -13.73 -6.00
CA ARG A 37 -7.87 -14.32 -7.21
C ARG A 37 -7.73 -13.34 -8.37
N TRP A 38 -8.54 -12.27 -8.36
CA TRP A 38 -8.53 -11.19 -9.36
C TRP A 38 -7.93 -9.88 -8.83
N CYS A 39 -7.15 -9.94 -7.74
CA CYS A 39 -6.58 -8.73 -7.14
C CYS A 39 -5.67 -8.00 -8.12
N ALA A 40 -5.89 -6.71 -8.29
CA ALA A 40 -5.05 -5.86 -9.13
C ALA A 40 -3.70 -5.54 -8.46
N ASN A 41 -3.63 -5.62 -7.11
CA ASN A 41 -2.44 -5.25 -6.32
C ASN A 41 -2.06 -6.37 -5.33
N PRO A 42 -1.72 -7.59 -5.79
CA PRO A 42 -1.43 -8.72 -4.89
C PRO A 42 -0.19 -8.49 -4.02
N GLU A 43 0.68 -7.56 -4.39
CA GLU A 43 1.82 -7.10 -3.58
C GLU A 43 1.39 -6.42 -2.28
N SER A 44 0.16 -5.90 -2.23
CA SER A 44 -0.39 -5.26 -1.02
C SER A 44 -0.97 -6.23 0.01
N TRP A 45 -1.07 -7.54 -0.26
CA TRP A 45 -1.73 -8.48 0.65
C TRP A 45 -1.07 -8.58 2.03
N LYS A 46 0.25 -8.61 2.06
CA LYS A 46 1.00 -8.81 3.32
C LYS A 46 1.46 -7.48 3.89
N LEU A 47 1.17 -7.24 5.17
CA LEU A 47 1.60 -6.06 5.90
C LEU A 47 3.10 -6.15 6.22
N LYS A 48 3.94 -5.97 5.20
CA LYS A 48 5.40 -5.98 5.30
C LYS A 48 6.06 -5.13 4.21
N LYS A 49 7.36 -4.88 4.37
CA LYS A 49 8.16 -4.23 3.32
C LYS A 49 8.23 -5.16 2.11
N HIS A 50 7.98 -4.60 0.94
CA HIS A 50 8.11 -5.30 -0.33
C HIS A 50 9.15 -4.63 -1.20
N LEU A 51 9.95 -5.44 -1.89
CA LEU A 51 10.88 -4.99 -2.91
C LEU A 51 10.31 -5.29 -4.29
N MET A 52 10.64 -4.45 -5.25
CA MET A 52 10.37 -4.64 -6.67
C MET A 52 11.69 -4.65 -7.42
N PHE A 53 11.81 -5.57 -8.35
CA PHE A 53 12.95 -5.66 -9.26
C PHE A 53 12.51 -5.42 -10.69
N ALA A 54 13.11 -4.42 -11.35
CA ALA A 54 12.89 -4.09 -12.75
C ALA A 54 14.17 -4.41 -13.56
N ASP A 55 14.16 -5.54 -14.27
CA ASP A 55 15.32 -6.03 -15.02
C ASP A 55 15.74 -5.05 -16.15
N ARG A 56 14.79 -4.36 -16.80
CA ARG A 56 15.05 -3.43 -17.91
C ARG A 56 16.03 -2.30 -17.58
N THR A 57 16.09 -1.88 -16.34
CA THR A 57 17.00 -0.79 -15.89
C THR A 57 18.24 -1.32 -15.22
N CYS A 58 18.30 -2.63 -14.97
CA CYS A 58 19.45 -3.27 -14.33
C CYS A 58 20.68 -3.22 -15.23
N LYS A 59 21.85 -2.99 -14.62
CA LYS A 59 23.16 -2.93 -15.30
C LYS A 59 23.97 -4.22 -15.11
N TRP A 60 23.32 -5.35 -14.91
CA TRP A 60 23.97 -6.64 -14.72
C TRP A 60 24.81 -7.03 -15.95
N ASP A 61 24.37 -6.70 -17.15
CA ASP A 61 25.05 -6.91 -18.43
C ASP A 61 26.34 -6.09 -18.56
N GLN A 62 26.49 -5.05 -17.74
CA GLN A 62 27.70 -4.22 -17.60
C GLN A 62 28.56 -4.65 -16.39
N GLY A 63 28.29 -5.82 -15.80
CA GLY A 63 29.04 -6.40 -14.69
C GLY A 63 28.65 -5.86 -13.32
N CYS A 64 27.54 -5.14 -13.18
CA CYS A 64 27.08 -4.64 -11.88
C CYS A 64 26.58 -5.82 -10.98
N LYS A 65 27.11 -5.90 -9.75
CA LYS A 65 26.74 -6.88 -8.73
C LYS A 65 26.38 -6.26 -7.38
N ALA A 66 26.24 -4.94 -7.31
CA ALA A 66 26.13 -4.18 -6.06
C ALA A 66 25.02 -4.70 -5.11
N CYS A 67 23.84 -5.09 -5.65
CA CYS A 67 22.75 -5.62 -4.85
C CYS A 67 23.01 -7.04 -4.33
N ILE A 68 23.79 -7.85 -5.06
CA ILE A 68 24.19 -9.20 -4.65
C ILE A 68 25.17 -9.10 -3.49
N ASP A 69 26.20 -8.25 -3.66
CA ASP A 69 27.25 -8.05 -2.66
C ASP A 69 26.69 -7.44 -1.36
N ALA A 70 25.66 -6.60 -1.49
CA ALA A 70 24.98 -5.97 -0.34
C ALA A 70 23.87 -6.82 0.30
N CYS A 71 23.49 -7.97 -0.29
CA CYS A 71 22.41 -8.79 0.24
C CYS A 71 22.87 -9.64 1.44
N PRO A 72 22.43 -9.37 2.68
CA PRO A 72 22.95 -10.07 3.87
C PRO A 72 22.55 -11.55 3.92
N HIS A 73 21.52 -11.94 3.15
CA HIS A 73 20.97 -13.29 3.15
C HIS A 73 21.25 -14.07 1.86
N GLY A 74 22.03 -13.51 0.92
CA GLY A 74 22.29 -14.16 -0.36
C GLY A 74 21.05 -14.48 -1.18
N SER A 75 19.96 -13.74 -0.98
CA SER A 75 18.69 -13.98 -1.68
C SER A 75 18.69 -13.50 -3.13
N ILE A 76 19.70 -12.73 -3.53
CA ILE A 76 19.89 -12.24 -4.89
C ILE A 76 21.05 -12.99 -5.51
N THR A 77 20.81 -13.70 -6.62
CA THR A 77 21.79 -14.50 -7.35
C THR A 77 21.70 -14.22 -8.84
N PHE A 78 22.58 -14.78 -9.65
CA PHE A 78 22.41 -14.83 -11.09
C PHE A 78 21.75 -16.15 -11.50
N ASP A 79 20.82 -16.08 -12.45
CA ASP A 79 20.22 -17.26 -13.08
C ASP A 79 21.16 -17.87 -14.14
N ALA A 80 20.69 -18.90 -14.87
CA ALA A 80 21.45 -19.57 -15.90
C ALA A 80 21.83 -18.66 -17.08
N ASP A 81 21.04 -17.61 -17.34
CA ASP A 81 21.28 -16.61 -18.39
C ASP A 81 22.15 -15.46 -17.92
N GLY A 82 22.58 -15.49 -16.65
CA GLY A 82 23.39 -14.46 -16.02
C GLY A 82 22.60 -13.24 -15.54
N ARG A 83 21.26 -13.29 -15.52
CA ARG A 83 20.40 -12.19 -15.02
C ARG A 83 20.22 -12.29 -13.51
N PRO A 84 20.05 -11.16 -12.82
CA PRO A 84 19.71 -11.19 -11.40
C PRO A 84 18.38 -11.89 -11.16
N SER A 85 18.39 -12.85 -10.24
CA SER A 85 17.23 -13.61 -9.78
C SER A 85 17.07 -13.40 -8.27
N VAL A 86 15.85 -13.20 -7.81
CA VAL A 86 15.55 -12.94 -6.39
C VAL A 86 14.78 -14.11 -5.81
N ASN A 87 15.33 -14.73 -4.78
CA ASN A 87 14.60 -15.69 -3.96
C ASN A 87 13.67 -14.91 -3.00
N TRP A 88 12.42 -14.74 -3.43
CA TRP A 88 11.43 -13.97 -2.68
C TRP A 88 11.05 -14.59 -1.33
N VAL A 89 11.22 -15.89 -1.14
CA VAL A 89 10.97 -16.54 0.15
C VAL A 89 11.94 -16.00 1.20
N ILE A 90 13.24 -15.98 0.87
CA ILE A 90 14.27 -15.43 1.77
C ILE A 90 14.16 -13.91 1.87
N CYS A 91 14.01 -13.24 0.71
CA CYS A 91 13.94 -11.78 0.63
C CYS A 91 12.78 -11.21 1.45
N ASN A 92 11.65 -11.89 1.43
CA ASN A 92 10.46 -11.45 2.16
C ASN A 92 10.59 -11.50 3.69
N GLU A 93 11.54 -12.23 4.24
CA GLU A 93 11.82 -12.26 5.69
C GLU A 93 12.95 -11.29 6.08
N CYS A 94 13.54 -10.61 5.09
CA CYS A 94 14.63 -9.65 5.31
C CYS A 94 14.09 -8.31 5.82
N GLU A 95 14.69 -7.79 6.88
CA GLU A 95 14.29 -6.51 7.48
C GLU A 95 15.11 -5.31 6.95
N THR A 96 16.21 -5.59 6.23
CA THR A 96 17.08 -4.54 5.71
C THR A 96 16.72 -4.17 4.26
N ILE A 97 17.27 -3.06 3.78
CA ILE A 97 17.14 -2.60 2.40
C ILE A 97 18.50 -2.21 1.80
N GLU A 98 19.58 -2.79 2.34
CA GLU A 98 20.95 -2.49 1.88
C GLU A 98 21.14 -2.73 0.38
N CYS A 99 20.53 -3.80 -0.15
CA CYS A 99 20.53 -4.09 -1.57
C CYS A 99 19.83 -3.01 -2.42
N VAL A 100 18.79 -2.36 -1.88
CA VAL A 100 18.12 -1.22 -2.54
C VAL A 100 19.03 0.00 -2.52
N ASN A 101 19.61 0.32 -1.37
CA ASN A 101 20.49 1.47 -1.19
C ASN A 101 21.73 1.36 -2.09
N SER A 102 22.23 0.15 -2.34
CA SER A 102 23.37 -0.11 -3.22
C SER A 102 23.04 -0.05 -4.72
N CYS A 103 21.75 -0.08 -5.09
CA CYS A 103 21.33 -0.14 -6.49
C CYS A 103 21.30 1.25 -7.15
N ALA A 104 22.46 1.72 -7.63
CA ALA A 104 22.57 3.02 -8.31
C ALA A 104 21.68 3.16 -9.56
N ALA A 105 21.36 2.05 -10.24
CA ALA A 105 20.45 2.04 -11.39
C ALA A 105 18.97 2.15 -11.02
N GLY A 106 18.62 2.08 -9.74
CA GLY A 106 17.24 2.09 -9.26
C GLY A 106 16.39 0.93 -9.76
N SER A 107 17.02 -0.17 -10.18
CA SER A 107 16.33 -1.40 -10.65
C SER A 107 15.70 -2.17 -9.51
N LEU A 108 16.32 -2.14 -8.34
CA LEU A 108 15.79 -2.68 -7.11
C LEU A 108 15.25 -1.52 -6.27
N LYS A 109 13.96 -1.58 -5.92
CA LYS A 109 13.27 -0.51 -5.19
C LYS A 109 12.46 -1.09 -4.04
N GLN A 110 12.35 -0.33 -2.97
CA GLN A 110 11.34 -0.59 -1.95
C GLN A 110 10.00 -0.01 -2.42
N CYS A 111 8.96 -0.85 -2.48
CA CYS A 111 7.62 -0.44 -2.90
C CYS A 111 6.80 0.15 -1.76
N VAL A 112 7.20 -0.08 -0.51
CA VAL A 112 6.45 0.33 0.67
C VAL A 112 7.18 1.46 1.39
N ARG A 113 6.45 2.54 1.66
CA ARG A 113 6.89 3.65 2.51
C ARG A 113 6.23 3.51 3.88
N ILE A 114 6.99 3.73 4.93
CA ILE A 114 6.44 3.88 6.28
C ILE A 114 6.28 5.38 6.50
N LEU A 115 5.04 5.83 6.63
CA LEU A 115 4.72 7.26 6.79
C LEU A 115 4.13 7.49 8.17
N THR A 116 4.61 8.54 8.84
CA THR A 116 3.92 9.11 10.00
C THR A 116 2.64 9.82 9.55
N VAL A 117 1.72 10.05 10.49
CA VAL A 117 0.52 10.85 10.20
C VAL A 117 0.91 12.24 9.70
N ASP A 118 1.92 12.85 10.30
CA ASP A 118 2.40 14.18 9.90
C ASP A 118 2.95 14.20 8.47
N ASP A 119 3.68 13.16 8.05
CA ASP A 119 4.20 13.08 6.68
C ASP A 119 3.09 12.91 5.65
N LEU A 120 2.08 12.09 5.93
CA LEU A 120 0.92 11.98 5.05
C LEU A 120 0.16 13.30 4.97
N MET A 121 -0.09 13.95 6.11
CA MET A 121 -0.80 15.24 6.14
C MET A 121 -0.06 16.36 5.40
N LYS A 122 1.28 16.36 5.36
CA LYS A 122 2.06 17.29 4.51
C LYS A 122 1.75 17.07 3.03
N ILE A 123 1.66 15.80 2.58
CA ILE A 123 1.33 15.45 1.20
C ILE A 123 -0.10 15.92 0.87
N LEU A 124 -1.08 15.57 1.72
CA LEU A 124 -2.48 15.94 1.52
C LEU A 124 -2.69 17.46 1.49
N LYS A 125 -2.02 18.20 2.37
CA LYS A 125 -2.06 19.69 2.36
C LYS A 125 -1.48 20.28 1.08
N ARG A 126 -0.41 19.71 0.54
CA ARG A 126 0.15 20.12 -0.74
C ARG A 126 -0.85 19.93 -1.88
N ASP A 127 -1.57 18.81 -1.89
CA ASP A 127 -2.49 18.43 -2.95
C ASP A 127 -3.88 19.10 -2.83
N PHE A 128 -4.21 19.62 -1.65
CA PHE A 128 -5.53 20.17 -1.31
C PHE A 128 -6.04 21.23 -2.32
N SER A 129 -5.16 22.10 -2.79
CA SER A 129 -5.53 23.13 -3.78
C SER A 129 -5.95 22.56 -5.15
N ASN A 130 -5.63 21.30 -5.42
CA ASN A 130 -5.92 20.65 -6.70
C ASN A 130 -7.26 19.90 -6.71
N TRP A 131 -7.88 19.72 -5.54
CA TRP A 131 -9.09 18.90 -5.41
C TRP A 131 -10.38 19.63 -5.83
N GLY A 132 -10.36 20.97 -5.86
CA GLY A 132 -11.56 21.78 -6.11
C GLY A 132 -12.58 21.65 -4.97
N ALA A 133 -13.84 21.94 -5.27
CA ALA A 133 -14.90 21.99 -4.25
C ALA A 133 -15.44 20.60 -3.84
N GLU A 134 -15.36 19.62 -4.71
CA GLU A 134 -15.94 18.27 -4.51
C GLU A 134 -14.91 17.18 -4.28
N GLY A 135 -13.63 17.48 -4.50
CA GLY A 135 -12.56 16.50 -4.38
C GLY A 135 -12.04 16.35 -2.96
N GLY A 136 -11.08 15.43 -2.79
CA GLY A 136 -10.53 15.14 -1.47
C GLY A 136 -9.47 14.06 -1.47
N VAL A 137 -9.39 13.31 -0.40
CA VAL A 137 -8.53 12.13 -0.28
C VAL A 137 -9.37 10.85 -0.33
N THR A 138 -8.87 9.82 -1.01
CA THR A 138 -9.43 8.46 -1.00
C THR A 138 -8.40 7.49 -0.40
N PHE A 139 -8.83 6.72 0.58
CA PHE A 139 -8.04 5.68 1.22
C PHE A 139 -8.40 4.34 0.61
N SER A 140 -7.43 3.68 -0.02
CA SER A 140 -7.60 2.46 -0.81
C SER A 140 -6.39 1.53 -0.63
N GLY A 141 -6.13 0.62 -1.57
CA GLY A 141 -4.92 -0.21 -1.64
C GLY A 141 -5.19 -1.68 -1.37
N GLY A 142 -4.65 -2.22 -0.26
CA GLY A 142 -5.05 -3.49 0.29
C GLY A 142 -6.42 -3.35 0.98
N GLU A 143 -6.43 -3.32 2.31
CA GLU A 143 -7.62 -3.00 3.10
C GLU A 143 -7.26 -1.89 4.11
N PRO A 144 -7.73 -0.66 3.92
CA PRO A 144 -7.39 0.46 4.81
C PRO A 144 -7.79 0.22 6.26
N LEU A 145 -8.89 -0.53 6.50
CA LEU A 145 -9.37 -0.85 7.83
C LEU A 145 -8.40 -1.73 8.64
N LEU A 146 -7.44 -2.38 7.98
CA LEU A 146 -6.40 -3.16 8.66
C LEU A 146 -5.44 -2.27 9.47
N GLN A 147 -5.22 -1.02 9.02
CA GLN A 147 -4.38 -0.03 9.70
C GLN A 147 -5.23 1.08 10.34
N HIS A 148 -6.36 0.71 10.95
CA HIS A 148 -7.44 1.60 11.39
C HIS A 148 -7.03 2.65 12.42
N GLU A 149 -6.06 2.39 13.29
CA GLU A 149 -5.63 3.38 14.30
C GLU A 149 -4.98 4.60 13.62
N TYR A 150 -4.11 4.33 12.64
CA TYR A 150 -3.50 5.36 11.83
C TYR A 150 -4.54 6.08 10.96
N LEU A 151 -5.41 5.32 10.30
CA LEU A 151 -6.47 5.86 9.45
C LEU A 151 -7.40 6.79 10.23
N ASP A 152 -7.81 6.41 11.44
CA ASP A 152 -8.67 7.22 12.30
C ASP A 152 -8.03 8.58 12.63
N GLU A 153 -6.77 8.61 13.01
CA GLU A 153 -6.03 9.85 13.29
C GLU A 153 -5.93 10.73 12.04
N VAL A 154 -5.65 10.15 10.87
CA VAL A 154 -5.61 10.89 9.60
C VAL A 154 -6.98 11.48 9.27
N LEU A 155 -8.05 10.70 9.40
CA LEU A 155 -9.42 11.16 9.15
C LEU A 155 -9.81 12.34 10.06
N GLN A 156 -9.51 12.26 11.35
CA GLN A 156 -9.78 13.35 12.28
C GLN A 156 -9.06 14.64 11.86
N ARG A 157 -7.81 14.55 11.42
CA ARG A 157 -7.05 15.72 10.92
C ARG A 157 -7.58 16.24 9.58
N CYS A 158 -8.02 15.34 8.69
CA CYS A 158 -8.69 15.76 7.45
C CYS A 158 -9.94 16.58 7.75
N HIS A 159 -10.79 16.11 8.65
CA HIS A 159 -12.00 16.83 9.07
C HIS A 159 -11.69 18.20 9.70
N GLN A 160 -10.68 18.29 10.57
CA GLN A 160 -10.23 19.58 11.15
C GLN A 160 -9.83 20.60 10.07
N LEU A 161 -9.36 20.12 8.92
CA LEU A 161 -8.95 20.93 7.77
C LEU A 161 -10.03 21.04 6.69
N GLN A 162 -11.24 20.54 6.95
CA GLN A 162 -12.36 20.50 6.00
C GLN A 162 -12.02 19.80 4.67
N MET A 163 -11.16 18.79 4.74
CA MET A 163 -10.83 17.93 3.61
C MET A 163 -11.87 16.83 3.50
N GLN A 164 -12.46 16.64 2.32
CA GLN A 164 -13.37 15.53 2.06
C GLN A 164 -12.64 14.20 2.03
N THR A 165 -13.24 13.20 2.65
CA THR A 165 -12.65 11.86 2.82
C THR A 165 -13.48 10.80 2.12
N ALA A 166 -12.82 9.90 1.42
CA ALA A 166 -13.44 8.71 0.85
C ALA A 166 -12.64 7.45 1.20
N ILE A 167 -13.30 6.31 1.12
CA ILE A 167 -12.67 5.00 1.30
C ILE A 167 -13.13 4.02 0.24
N GLU A 168 -12.22 3.19 -0.21
CA GLU A 168 -12.46 1.97 -0.99
C GLU A 168 -12.10 0.78 -0.11
N THR A 169 -13.06 -0.06 0.21
CA THR A 169 -12.91 -1.13 1.20
C THR A 169 -13.77 -2.34 0.84
N SER A 170 -13.29 -3.53 1.20
CA SER A 170 -14.12 -4.72 1.23
C SER A 170 -15.09 -4.76 2.42
N GLY A 171 -14.91 -3.87 3.38
CA GLY A 171 -15.64 -3.89 4.64
C GLY A 171 -15.25 -5.03 5.59
N TYR A 172 -14.26 -5.85 5.22
CA TYR A 172 -13.82 -7.00 6.01
C TYR A 172 -12.99 -6.57 7.22
N ALA A 173 -13.70 -6.16 8.26
CA ALA A 173 -13.12 -5.72 9.52
C ALA A 173 -14.09 -6.02 10.67
N ARG A 174 -13.58 -5.95 11.91
CA ARG A 174 -14.46 -6.03 13.08
C ARG A 174 -15.48 -4.88 13.04
N GLN A 175 -16.69 -5.16 13.47
CA GLN A 175 -17.80 -4.21 13.45
C GLN A 175 -17.48 -2.89 14.18
N ASP A 176 -16.79 -2.96 15.33
CA ASP A 176 -16.41 -1.78 16.10
C ASP A 176 -15.42 -0.88 15.33
N VAL A 177 -14.46 -1.48 14.61
CA VAL A 177 -13.51 -0.78 13.73
C VAL A 177 -14.25 -0.13 12.57
N PHE A 178 -15.11 -0.89 11.88
CA PHE A 178 -15.90 -0.38 10.76
C PHE A 178 -16.72 0.84 11.18
N LEU A 179 -17.54 0.69 12.25
CA LEU A 179 -18.39 1.77 12.73
C LEU A 179 -17.59 3.00 13.21
N LYS A 180 -16.40 2.79 13.78
CA LYS A 180 -15.54 3.90 14.21
C LYS A 180 -15.04 4.71 13.02
N ILE A 181 -14.52 4.05 12.00
CA ILE A 181 -13.93 4.70 10.81
C ILE A 181 -15.02 5.39 9.97
N PHE A 182 -16.15 4.71 9.75
CA PHE A 182 -17.21 5.23 8.89
C PHE A 182 -17.94 6.47 9.43
N ARG A 183 -17.76 6.83 10.70
CA ARG A 183 -18.24 8.12 11.25
C ARG A 183 -17.53 9.33 10.66
N ASN A 184 -16.33 9.12 10.11
CA ASN A 184 -15.46 10.16 9.57
C ASN A 184 -15.20 9.96 8.07
N ILE A 185 -16.08 9.25 7.36
CA ILE A 185 -16.02 9.05 5.91
C ILE A 185 -17.20 9.76 5.25
N ASP A 186 -16.91 10.63 4.28
CA ASP A 186 -17.93 11.37 3.53
C ASP A 186 -18.46 10.57 2.34
N PHE A 187 -17.63 9.69 1.74
CA PHE A 187 -18.01 8.86 0.60
C PHE A 187 -17.31 7.50 0.66
N ALA A 188 -18.01 6.44 0.26
CA ALA A 188 -17.44 5.09 0.29
C ALA A 188 -17.80 4.26 -0.94
N PHE A 189 -16.81 3.56 -1.50
CA PHE A 189 -16.98 2.39 -2.32
C PHE A 189 -16.83 1.14 -1.44
N ILE A 190 -17.86 0.30 -1.39
CA ILE A 190 -17.83 -0.97 -0.67
C ILE A 190 -17.88 -2.11 -1.66
N ASP A 191 -16.82 -2.90 -1.70
CA ASP A 191 -16.70 -4.03 -2.61
C ASP A 191 -17.44 -5.26 -2.07
N VAL A 192 -18.60 -5.55 -2.58
CA VAL A 192 -19.30 -6.81 -2.35
C VAL A 192 -18.67 -7.90 -3.23
N LYS A 193 -17.77 -8.70 -2.69
CA LYS A 193 -17.02 -9.69 -3.48
C LYS A 193 -17.87 -10.86 -3.94
N ASN A 194 -18.69 -11.44 -3.05
CA ASN A 194 -19.75 -12.41 -3.35
C ASN A 194 -20.70 -12.53 -2.16
N MET A 195 -21.98 -12.78 -2.41
CA MET A 195 -22.99 -13.01 -1.38
C MET A 195 -23.06 -14.49 -0.95
N ASP A 196 -22.65 -15.41 -1.80
CA ASP A 196 -22.52 -16.83 -1.49
C ASP A 196 -21.19 -17.08 -0.77
N ASP A 197 -21.20 -17.65 0.42
CA ASP A 197 -20.04 -17.85 1.27
C ASP A 197 -19.00 -18.78 0.65
N GLU A 198 -19.42 -19.87 0.01
CA GLU A 198 -18.47 -20.81 -0.62
C GLU A 198 -17.75 -20.18 -1.81
N LEU A 199 -18.48 -19.40 -2.63
CA LEU A 199 -17.89 -18.63 -3.73
C LEU A 199 -17.02 -17.49 -3.19
N HIS A 200 -17.40 -16.88 -2.09
CA HIS A 200 -16.60 -15.84 -1.43
C HIS A 200 -15.28 -16.43 -0.96
N LYS A 201 -15.30 -17.53 -0.21
CA LYS A 201 -14.10 -18.26 0.23
C LYS A 201 -13.21 -18.67 -0.93
N TRP A 202 -13.83 -19.24 -1.99
CA TRP A 202 -13.08 -19.64 -3.19
C TRP A 202 -12.39 -18.45 -3.86
N GLY A 203 -13.08 -17.31 -3.94
CA GLY A 203 -12.60 -16.13 -4.63
C GLY A 203 -11.62 -15.29 -3.83
N THR A 204 -11.82 -15.16 -2.51
CA THR A 204 -11.11 -14.21 -1.64
C THR A 204 -10.23 -14.86 -0.59
N GLY A 205 -10.39 -16.17 -0.33
CA GLY A 205 -9.68 -16.90 0.71
C GLY A 205 -10.30 -16.82 2.11
N VAL A 206 -11.37 -16.06 2.30
CA VAL A 206 -12.04 -15.88 3.60
C VAL A 206 -13.56 -16.00 3.48
N SER A 207 -14.24 -16.28 4.61
CA SER A 207 -15.72 -16.28 4.70
C SER A 207 -16.27 -14.85 4.61
N ASN A 208 -17.53 -14.71 4.16
CA ASN A 208 -18.26 -13.45 4.21
C ASN A 208 -19.15 -13.30 5.45
N GLU A 209 -19.09 -14.26 6.38
CA GLU A 209 -19.80 -14.25 7.68
C GLU A 209 -19.09 -13.38 8.72
#